data_13c4cfc02b99972a30078524e53ac663
#
_entry.id   13c4cfc02b99972a30078524e53ac663
#
_cell.length_a   1.000
_cell.length_b   1.000
_cell.length_c   1.000
_cell.angle_alpha   90.00
_cell.angle_beta   90.00
_cell.angle_gamma   90.00
#
_symmetry.space_group_name_H-M   'P 1'
#
loop_
_entity.id
_entity.type
_entity.pdbx_description
1 polymer ?
#
loop_
_entity_poly.entity_id
_entity_poly.type
_entity_poly.pdbx_seq_one_letter_code
_entity_poly.pdbx_strand_id
1 'polypeptide(L)'
;LFDGQVSQTECQLMLDLLGQNKIGALIEAGLPPQASAAHKHGWTSDLDGLLHTMSDAGIVSTPGGDYVLIIFINSTRQLVFDEGNWLFARLSQVIYNAYNLQQQAAWLPGY
;
A
#
# COMPACT_ATOMS: atom_id res chain seq x y z
N LEU A 1 7.80 -3.73 18.01
CA LEU A 1 6.63 -4.19 17.26
C LEU A 1 6.02 -5.49 17.76
N PHE A 2 6.75 -6.40 18.36
CA PHE A 2 6.24 -7.71 18.80
C PHE A 2 6.68 -8.05 20.24
N ASP A 3 6.60 -7.09 21.15
CA ASP A 3 6.89 -7.28 22.60
C ASP A 3 8.17 -8.10 22.88
N GLY A 4 9.25 -7.81 22.18
CA GLY A 4 10.54 -8.48 22.36
C GLY A 4 10.68 -9.84 21.69
N GLN A 5 9.67 -10.30 20.91
CA GLN A 5 9.79 -11.54 20.13
C GLN A 5 10.66 -11.39 18.89
N VAL A 6 10.82 -10.16 18.40
CA VAL A 6 11.66 -9.82 17.25
C VAL A 6 12.58 -8.68 17.65
N SER A 7 13.87 -8.81 17.38
CA SER A 7 14.84 -7.77 17.68
C SER A 7 14.64 -6.53 16.78
N GLN A 8 15.15 -5.38 17.21
CA GLN A 8 15.12 -4.17 16.40
C GLN A 8 15.88 -4.35 15.07
N THR A 9 16.97 -5.10 15.06
CA THR A 9 17.73 -5.41 13.85
C THR A 9 16.92 -6.24 12.86
N GLU A 10 16.20 -7.25 13.36
CA GLU A 10 15.30 -8.07 12.52
C GLU A 10 14.13 -7.26 11.98
N CYS A 11 13.52 -6.40 12.80
CA CYS A 11 12.49 -5.49 12.34
C CYS A 11 12.99 -4.58 11.22
N GLN A 12 14.17 -3.99 11.38
CA GLN A 12 14.76 -3.14 10.35
C GLN A 12 15.03 -3.90 9.06
N LEU A 13 15.56 -5.13 9.16
CA LEU A 13 15.78 -5.98 8.00
C LEU A 13 14.47 -6.28 7.24
N MET A 14 13.40 -6.59 7.97
CA MET A 14 12.09 -6.84 7.37
C MET A 14 11.56 -5.59 6.64
N LEU A 15 11.67 -4.42 7.24
CA LEU A 15 11.29 -3.15 6.62
C LEU A 15 12.10 -2.86 5.36
N ASP A 16 13.41 -3.08 5.42
CA ASP A 16 14.32 -2.86 4.29
C ASP A 16 13.97 -3.80 3.12
N LEU A 17 13.70 -5.07 3.40
CA LEU A 17 13.29 -6.05 2.38
C LEU A 17 11.94 -5.68 1.75
N LEU A 18 10.95 -5.29 2.55
CA LEU A 18 9.64 -4.86 2.06
C LEU A 18 9.72 -3.55 1.28
N GLY A 19 10.64 -2.65 1.67
CA GLY A 19 10.88 -1.38 0.99
C GLY A 19 11.58 -1.52 -0.36
N GLN A 20 12.13 -2.69 -0.67
CA GLN A 20 12.74 -2.99 -1.98
C GLN A 20 11.74 -3.41 -3.06
N ASN A 21 10.45 -3.31 -2.78
CA ASN A 21 9.41 -3.58 -3.77
C ASN A 21 9.61 -2.68 -5.00
N LYS A 22 9.74 -3.32 -6.17
CA LYS A 22 10.00 -2.62 -7.43
C LYS A 22 8.74 -2.31 -8.23
N ILE A 23 7.59 -2.73 -7.73
CA ILE A 23 6.30 -2.47 -8.36
C ILE A 23 5.65 -1.32 -7.61
N GLY A 24 5.82 -0.11 -8.12
CA GLY A 24 5.22 1.12 -7.59
C GLY A 24 3.72 1.18 -7.85
N ALA A 25 2.97 0.22 -7.35
CA ALA A 25 1.54 0.07 -7.55
C ALA A 25 0.79 0.00 -6.22
N LEU A 26 -0.53 -0.01 -6.30
CA LEU A 26 -1.46 -0.15 -5.18
C LEU A 26 -1.27 0.96 -4.13
N ILE A 27 -0.93 0.63 -2.88
CA ILE A 27 -0.73 1.64 -1.81
C ILE A 27 0.30 2.69 -2.24
N GLU A 28 1.44 2.25 -2.77
CA GLU A 28 2.53 3.15 -3.17
C GLU A 28 2.12 4.13 -4.27
N ALA A 29 1.25 3.71 -5.19
CA ALA A 29 0.77 4.56 -6.29
C ALA A 29 0.01 5.81 -5.82
N GLY A 30 -0.50 5.81 -4.59
CA GLY A 30 -1.21 6.96 -4.01
C GLY A 30 -0.34 7.87 -3.13
N LEU A 31 0.93 7.56 -2.97
CA LEU A 31 1.82 8.29 -2.08
C LEU A 31 2.62 9.36 -2.83
N PRO A 32 2.80 10.54 -2.23
CA PRO A 32 3.68 11.56 -2.78
C PRO A 32 5.16 11.22 -2.52
N PRO A 33 6.12 11.91 -3.20
CA PRO A 33 7.54 11.61 -3.10
C PRO A 33 8.15 11.68 -1.71
N GLN A 34 7.55 12.44 -0.78
CA GLN A 34 8.02 12.57 0.60
C GLN A 34 7.58 11.42 1.51
N ALA A 35 6.77 10.50 1.02
CA ALA A 35 6.36 9.30 1.73
C ALA A 35 7.05 8.05 1.15
N SER A 36 7.12 7.01 1.94
CA SER A 36 7.61 5.70 1.50
C SER A 36 6.74 4.58 2.05
N ALA A 37 6.70 3.47 1.35
CA ALA A 37 5.98 2.28 1.80
C ALA A 37 6.90 1.06 1.82
N ALA A 38 6.88 0.36 2.94
CA ALA A 38 7.40 -0.99 3.07
C ALA A 38 6.20 -1.93 3.01
N HIS A 39 5.92 -2.51 1.84
CA HIS A 39 4.65 -3.20 1.59
C HIS A 39 4.81 -4.47 0.76
N LYS A 40 3.80 -5.35 0.86
CA LYS A 40 3.68 -6.54 0.04
C LYS A 40 2.27 -6.64 -0.49
N HIS A 41 2.18 -6.56 -1.80
CA HIS A 41 0.93 -6.75 -2.54
C HIS A 41 0.66 -8.24 -2.81
N GLY A 42 -0.60 -8.55 -3.11
CA GLY A 42 -1.02 -9.87 -3.53
C GLY A 42 -2.21 -9.78 -4.48
N TRP A 43 -2.13 -10.52 -5.58
CA TRP A 43 -3.22 -10.82 -6.48
C TRP A 43 -2.94 -12.15 -7.16
N THR A 44 -3.99 -12.87 -7.47
CA THR A 44 -3.89 -14.15 -8.16
C THR A 44 -5.19 -14.42 -8.88
N SER A 45 -5.11 -15.22 -9.93
CA SER A 45 -6.31 -15.74 -10.57
C SER A 45 -6.93 -16.84 -9.73
N ASP A 46 -8.26 -16.85 -9.67
CA ASP A 46 -9.04 -17.90 -9.03
C ASP A 46 -9.15 -19.14 -9.95
N LEU A 47 -9.93 -20.13 -9.52
CA LEU A 47 -10.10 -21.38 -10.26
C LEU A 47 -10.73 -21.19 -11.66
N ASP A 48 -11.47 -20.10 -11.87
CA ASP A 48 -12.01 -19.70 -13.16
C ASP A 48 -10.99 -19.00 -14.08
N GLY A 49 -9.75 -18.82 -13.62
CA GLY A 49 -8.69 -18.12 -14.34
C GLY A 49 -8.80 -16.60 -14.31
N LEU A 50 -9.76 -16.04 -13.58
CA LEU A 50 -10.02 -14.61 -13.51
C LEU A 50 -9.52 -14.01 -12.19
N LEU A 51 -9.14 -12.73 -12.23
CA LEU A 51 -8.75 -11.97 -11.04
C LEU A 51 -10.01 -11.51 -10.29
N HIS A 52 -10.16 -11.93 -9.04
CA HIS A 52 -11.28 -11.53 -8.17
C HIS A 52 -10.83 -10.84 -6.89
N THR A 53 -9.57 -10.97 -6.52
CA THR A 53 -9.04 -10.41 -5.28
C THR A 53 -7.72 -9.70 -5.53
N MET A 54 -7.61 -8.49 -4.99
CA MET A 54 -6.36 -7.73 -4.91
C MET A 54 -6.14 -7.28 -3.48
N SER A 55 -4.90 -7.30 -3.04
CA SER A 55 -4.55 -6.88 -1.68
C SER A 55 -3.20 -6.18 -1.64
N ASP A 56 -3.02 -5.35 -0.65
CA ASP A 56 -1.73 -4.76 -0.30
C ASP A 56 -1.71 -4.50 1.20
N ALA A 57 -0.57 -4.75 1.82
CA ALA A 57 -0.37 -4.54 3.25
C ALA A 57 1.02 -3.96 3.49
N GLY A 58 1.10 -2.92 4.27
CA GLY A 58 2.39 -2.30 4.52
C GLY A 58 2.42 -1.29 5.65
N ILE A 59 3.62 -0.82 5.90
CA ILE A 59 3.90 0.31 6.79
C ILE A 59 4.26 1.49 5.89
N VAL A 60 3.54 2.58 6.08
CA VAL A 60 3.74 3.83 5.34
C VAL A 60 4.40 4.83 6.28
N SER A 61 5.56 5.35 5.87
CA SER A 61 6.29 6.39 6.59
C SER A 61 6.03 7.74 5.94
N THR A 62 5.57 8.70 6.73
CA THR A 62 5.19 10.03 6.25
C THR A 62 5.69 11.14 7.19
N PRO A 63 5.80 12.38 6.73
CA PRO A 63 6.13 13.50 7.61
C PRO A 63 5.18 13.70 8.79
N GLY A 64 3.91 13.33 8.64
CA GLY A 64 2.89 13.42 9.70
C GLY A 64 2.84 12.23 10.64
N GLY A 65 3.67 11.21 10.40
CA GLY A 65 3.75 9.98 11.20
C GLY A 65 3.62 8.72 10.36
N ASP A 66 3.97 7.60 10.98
CA ASP A 66 3.91 6.29 10.35
C ASP A 66 2.56 5.63 10.66
N TYR A 67 2.07 4.83 9.70
CA TYR A 67 0.85 4.05 9.91
C TYR A 67 0.92 2.71 9.19
N VAL A 68 0.15 1.75 9.67
CA VAL A 68 -0.08 0.47 8.99
C VAL A 68 -1.32 0.61 8.12
N LEU A 69 -1.21 0.22 6.87
CA LEU A 69 -2.33 0.21 5.93
C LEU A 69 -2.47 -1.17 5.32
N ILE A 70 -3.67 -1.72 5.41
CA ILE A 70 -4.03 -3.01 4.81
C ILE A 70 -5.32 -2.80 4.03
N ILE A 71 -5.29 -3.14 2.74
CA ILE A 71 -6.45 -3.03 1.85
C ILE A 71 -6.66 -4.37 1.16
N PHE A 72 -7.88 -4.86 1.19
CA PHE A 72 -8.35 -5.98 0.39
C PHE A 72 -9.53 -5.54 -0.48
N ILE A 73 -9.49 -5.90 -1.75
CA ILE A 73 -10.61 -5.75 -2.66
C ILE A 73 -11.01 -7.14 -3.14
N ASN A 74 -12.27 -7.47 -3.00
CA ASN A 74 -12.86 -8.69 -3.54
C ASN A 74 -14.09 -8.36 -4.36
N SER A 75 -14.26 -9.02 -5.49
CA SER A 75 -15.40 -8.85 -6.38
C SER A 75 -15.88 -10.20 -6.90
N THR A 76 -17.18 -10.36 -6.99
CA THR A 76 -17.81 -11.51 -7.66
C THR A 76 -17.64 -11.47 -9.19
N ARG A 77 -17.30 -10.30 -9.73
CA ARG A 77 -16.94 -10.11 -11.14
C ARG A 77 -15.43 -10.03 -11.28
N GLN A 78 -14.93 -10.27 -12.48
CA GLN A 78 -13.52 -10.05 -12.78
C GLN A 78 -13.12 -8.62 -12.43
N LEU A 79 -12.03 -8.50 -11.68
CA LEU A 79 -11.36 -7.21 -11.46
C LEU A 79 -10.45 -6.90 -12.64
N VAL A 80 -10.49 -5.65 -13.08
CA VAL A 80 -9.47 -5.10 -13.98
C VAL A 80 -8.37 -4.50 -13.12
N PHE A 81 -7.12 -4.93 -13.34
CA PHE A 81 -6.00 -4.52 -12.49
C PHE A 81 -5.87 -2.99 -12.39
N ASP A 82 -5.97 -2.29 -13.51
CA ASP A 82 -5.81 -0.83 -13.52
C ASP A 82 -6.90 -0.10 -12.73
N GLU A 83 -8.14 -0.59 -12.78
CA GLU A 83 -9.25 -0.04 -11.98
C GLU A 83 -9.03 -0.30 -10.49
N GLY A 84 -8.60 -1.51 -10.13
CA GLY A 84 -8.25 -1.86 -8.75
C GLY A 84 -7.07 -1.03 -8.26
N ASN A 85 -6.01 -0.90 -9.04
CA ASN A 85 -4.86 -0.08 -8.72
C ASN A 85 -5.24 1.39 -8.48
N TRP A 86 -6.10 1.94 -9.31
CA TRP A 86 -6.63 3.29 -9.13
C TRP A 86 -7.35 3.45 -7.78
N LEU A 87 -8.20 2.48 -7.43
CA LEU A 87 -8.92 2.51 -6.15
C LEU A 87 -7.96 2.45 -4.94
N PHE A 88 -6.96 1.55 -4.98
CA PHE A 88 -5.92 1.49 -3.96
C PHE A 88 -5.19 2.84 -3.82
N ALA A 89 -4.78 3.41 -4.95
CA ALA A 89 -4.09 4.70 -4.96
C ALA A 89 -4.93 5.83 -4.35
N ARG A 90 -6.22 5.88 -4.67
CA ARG A 90 -7.15 6.87 -4.10
C ARG A 90 -7.34 6.70 -2.60
N LEU A 91 -7.55 5.46 -2.14
CA LEU A 91 -7.67 5.18 -0.71
C LEU A 91 -6.38 5.53 0.04
N SER A 92 -5.24 5.14 -0.50
CA SER A 92 -3.93 5.47 0.06
C SER A 92 -3.72 6.98 0.16
N GLN A 93 -4.08 7.74 -0.88
CA GLN A 93 -3.99 9.20 -0.88
C GLN A 93 -4.88 9.84 0.21
N VAL A 94 -6.11 9.37 0.35
CA VAL A 94 -7.03 9.89 1.37
C VAL A 94 -6.47 9.69 2.78
N ILE A 95 -5.92 8.50 3.03
CA ILE A 95 -5.33 8.18 4.33
C ILE A 95 -4.06 9.00 4.55
N TYR A 96 -3.19 9.12 3.54
CA TYR A 96 -2.02 9.99 3.61
C TYR A 96 -2.40 11.42 3.97
N ASN A 97 -3.39 11.97 3.30
CA ASN A 97 -3.86 13.34 3.56
C ASN A 97 -4.40 13.49 4.99
N ALA A 98 -5.09 12.48 5.52
CA ALA A 98 -5.59 12.50 6.90
C ALA A 98 -4.45 12.55 7.92
N TYR A 99 -3.35 11.83 7.68
CA TYR A 99 -2.17 11.86 8.53
C TYR A 99 -1.30 13.11 8.35
N ASN A 100 -1.42 13.78 7.21
CA ASN A 100 -0.56 14.91 6.82
C ASN A 100 -1.40 16.14 6.47
N LEU A 101 -2.35 16.52 7.34
CA LEU A 101 -3.29 17.63 7.09
C LEU A 101 -2.62 18.95 6.68
N GLN A 102 -1.39 19.20 7.13
CA GLN A 102 -0.63 20.39 6.78
C GLN A 102 0.16 20.27 5.48
N GLN A 103 0.30 19.04 4.96
CA GLN A 103 1.11 18.72 3.79
C GLN A 103 0.34 17.80 2.84
N GLN A 104 -0.91 18.08 2.59
CA GLN A 104 -1.78 17.22 1.80
C GLN A 104 -1.21 16.92 0.42
N ALA A 105 -1.29 15.67 0.01
CA ALA A 105 -1.04 15.29 -1.37
C ALA A 105 -2.12 15.89 -2.27
N ALA A 106 -1.70 16.77 -3.17
CA ALA A 106 -2.63 17.58 -3.94
C ALA A 106 -3.30 16.83 -5.10
N TRP A 107 -2.74 15.67 -5.50
CA TRP A 107 -3.19 15.01 -6.73
C TRP A 107 -2.73 13.55 -6.82
N LEU A 108 -3.37 12.83 -7.73
CA LEU A 108 -2.87 11.56 -8.27
C LEU A 108 -2.70 11.70 -9.78
N PRO A 109 -1.55 11.29 -10.36
CA PRO A 109 -1.33 11.40 -11.80
C PRO A 109 -2.37 10.58 -12.57
N GLY A 110 -2.98 11.21 -13.58
CA GLY A 110 -3.92 10.54 -14.47
C GLY A 110 -5.31 10.22 -13.88
N TYR A 111 -5.65 10.82 -12.76
CA TYR A 111 -6.94 10.54 -12.10
C TYR A 111 -7.78 11.78 -11.82
#